data_cea6e0a6329166905c3fe6c80adde4fd
#
_entry.id   cea6e0a6329166905c3fe6c80adde4fd
#
_cell.length_a   1.000
_cell.length_b   1.000
_cell.length_c   1.000
_cell.angle_alpha   90.00
_cell.angle_beta   90.00
_cell.angle_gamma   90.00
#
_symmetry.space_group_name_H-M   'P 1'
#
loop_
_entity.id
_entity.type
_entity.pdbx_description
1 polymer ?
#
loop_
_entity_poly.entity_id
_entity_poly.type
_entity_poly.pdbx_seq_one_letter_code
_entity_poly.pdbx_strand_id
1 'polypeptide(L)'
;SWDPLKAAVKLAHERNMEVHAWIWTFAVGNQAHNRALGQVDSYLGPVISANPSWVMTDKKGRKRHPSDGKVYMDPANPEVRQYLLNIIDEIAGKYEVDGIHLDYIRYPFQNPDRNSSYGYSMTARNQFRQLYGIDPMKISSRDRQNLWKWTEFKINQVNSFVANTSDFLKKKYPKVILSTAVFPFPPHERFNKIQQDWGTWVQNGDIDLLTPMTYALDTNRFQQITQPLANTRVLGSTLITPAVKLLNIPEIVAVDQIQAARDLPTGGYIIFAAERITGGLHEFLRSTQGAGEKDNRKRTSLSAFTETTQVMESAIPYRKPFAAAADRFQTLKREWSFLLENEQLALRGSQLESWRNEAGKLATALEKLADSPDNSNLNNARRSLRKFQLKFKSTMSVHARQNAYQVQTWQNRLAALEMLLNYGERVKLNSKRF
;
A
#
# COMPACT_ATOMS: atom_id res chain seq x y z
N SER A 1 29.04 -13.76 -13.40
CA SER A 1 28.77 -12.43 -12.84
C SER A 1 27.78 -12.59 -11.67
N TRP A 2 27.99 -11.83 -10.60
CA TRP A 2 27.09 -11.82 -9.45
C TRP A 2 25.79 -11.11 -9.81
N ASP A 3 24.65 -11.76 -9.50
CA ASP A 3 23.30 -11.20 -9.74
C ASP A 3 22.67 -10.85 -8.39
N PRO A 4 22.57 -9.55 -8.05
CA PRO A 4 22.11 -9.09 -6.74
C PRO A 4 20.64 -9.43 -6.48
N LEU A 5 19.77 -9.36 -7.49
CA LEU A 5 18.34 -9.65 -7.31
C LEU A 5 18.12 -11.15 -7.06
N LYS A 6 18.81 -12.01 -7.82
CA LYS A 6 18.77 -13.45 -7.61
C LYS A 6 19.27 -13.83 -6.20
N ALA A 7 20.36 -13.20 -5.75
CA ALA A 7 20.89 -13.41 -4.42
C ALA A 7 19.91 -12.96 -3.33
N ALA A 8 19.30 -11.77 -3.50
CA ALA A 8 18.33 -11.22 -2.55
C ALA A 8 17.09 -12.12 -2.41
N VAL A 9 16.51 -12.58 -3.53
CA VAL A 9 15.36 -13.50 -3.53
C VAL A 9 15.69 -14.79 -2.79
N LYS A 10 16.82 -15.42 -3.12
CA LYS A 10 17.26 -16.65 -2.46
C LYS A 10 17.37 -16.46 -0.93
N LEU A 11 18.12 -15.44 -0.49
CA LEU A 11 18.37 -15.19 0.94
C LEU A 11 17.10 -14.83 1.71
N ALA A 12 16.16 -14.14 1.07
CA ALA A 12 14.87 -13.79 1.67
C ALA A 12 13.98 -15.02 1.83
N HIS A 13 13.86 -15.85 0.77
CA HIS A 13 13.05 -17.07 0.81
C HIS A 13 13.57 -18.09 1.83
N GLU A 14 14.90 -18.22 2.00
CA GLU A 14 15.51 -19.03 3.07
C GLU A 14 15.08 -18.57 4.49
N ARG A 15 14.53 -17.38 4.62
CA ARG A 15 14.05 -16.78 5.88
C ARG A 15 12.54 -16.55 5.91
N ASN A 16 11.80 -17.17 5.02
CA ASN A 16 10.35 -16.99 4.87
C ASN A 16 9.93 -15.52 4.65
N MET A 17 10.81 -14.73 4.01
CA MET A 17 10.50 -13.34 3.61
C MET A 17 10.23 -13.28 2.11
N GLU A 18 9.27 -12.45 1.72
CA GLU A 18 8.98 -12.17 0.32
C GLU A 18 9.83 -11.02 -0.23
N VAL A 19 10.07 -11.03 -1.55
CA VAL A 19 10.78 -9.98 -2.26
C VAL A 19 9.86 -9.38 -3.31
N HIS A 20 9.56 -8.09 -3.15
CA HIS A 20 8.84 -7.30 -4.14
C HIS A 20 9.83 -6.40 -4.88
N ALA A 21 9.93 -6.55 -6.19
CA ALA A 21 10.83 -5.75 -7.00
C ALA A 21 10.32 -4.31 -7.11
N TRP A 22 11.10 -3.35 -6.59
CA TRP A 22 10.79 -1.92 -6.62
C TRP A 22 11.26 -1.28 -7.92
N ILE A 23 10.32 -0.77 -8.70
CA ILE A 23 10.56 -0.17 -10.02
C ILE A 23 10.21 1.32 -9.98
N TRP A 24 11.17 2.17 -10.36
CA TRP A 24 10.88 3.55 -10.72
C TRP A 24 10.24 3.55 -12.12
N THR A 25 8.92 3.68 -12.17
CA THR A 25 8.16 3.40 -13.39
C THR A 25 8.43 4.44 -14.47
N PHE A 26 8.02 5.69 -14.28
CA PHE A 26 8.21 6.71 -15.30
C PHE A 26 9.44 7.60 -15.08
N ALA A 27 10.04 7.61 -13.90
CA ALA A 27 11.29 8.33 -13.64
C ALA A 27 12.50 7.47 -14.03
N VAL A 28 13.35 7.96 -14.96
CA VAL A 28 14.44 7.17 -15.55
C VAL A 28 15.81 7.86 -15.50
N GLY A 29 15.88 9.07 -15.02
CA GLY A 29 17.13 9.81 -14.88
C GLY A 29 17.12 10.72 -13.67
N ASN A 30 18.30 10.91 -13.08
CA ASN A 30 18.49 11.79 -11.93
C ASN A 30 19.82 12.56 -12.09
N GLN A 31 19.75 13.87 -12.09
CA GLN A 31 20.93 14.74 -12.28
C GLN A 31 21.99 14.53 -11.19
N ALA A 32 21.57 14.37 -9.93
CA ALA A 32 22.53 14.16 -8.84
C ALA A 32 23.29 12.84 -9.00
N HIS A 33 22.61 11.75 -9.36
CA HIS A 33 23.27 10.47 -9.66
C HIS A 33 24.17 10.55 -10.88
N ASN A 34 23.73 11.21 -11.96
CA ASN A 34 24.54 11.38 -13.16
C ASN A 34 25.84 12.15 -12.86
N ARG A 35 25.77 13.23 -12.08
CA ARG A 35 26.94 13.98 -11.62
C ARG A 35 27.89 13.14 -10.76
N ALA A 36 27.35 12.35 -9.85
CA ALA A 36 28.13 11.42 -9.01
C ALA A 36 28.89 10.38 -9.85
N LEU A 37 28.37 10.04 -11.03
CA LEU A 37 29.01 9.15 -12.00
C LEU A 37 29.88 9.90 -13.03
N GLY A 38 30.18 11.20 -12.81
CA GLY A 38 31.00 12.02 -13.69
C GLY A 38 30.37 12.39 -15.03
N GLN A 39 29.05 12.24 -15.17
CA GLN A 39 28.33 12.57 -16.39
C GLN A 39 28.09 14.07 -16.52
N VAL A 40 28.09 14.57 -17.77
CA VAL A 40 27.77 15.97 -18.07
C VAL A 40 26.33 16.33 -17.76
N ASP A 41 26.06 17.59 -17.47
CA ASP A 41 24.73 18.06 -17.08
C ASP A 41 23.64 17.84 -18.15
N SER A 42 24.02 17.78 -19.42
CA SER A 42 23.08 17.48 -20.52
C SER A 42 22.68 16.01 -20.61
N TYR A 43 23.39 15.10 -19.94
CA TYR A 43 23.11 13.67 -19.97
C TYR A 43 21.82 13.36 -19.21
N LEU A 44 20.84 12.75 -19.89
CA LEU A 44 19.51 12.47 -19.35
C LEU A 44 19.36 11.05 -18.78
N GLY A 45 20.39 10.24 -18.87
CA GLY A 45 20.39 8.82 -18.48
C GLY A 45 20.40 7.88 -19.70
N PRO A 46 20.76 6.60 -19.49
CA PRO A 46 20.99 5.66 -20.60
C PRO A 46 19.72 5.38 -21.41
N VAL A 47 18.56 5.27 -20.75
CA VAL A 47 17.28 4.96 -21.42
C VAL A 47 16.88 6.05 -22.40
N ILE A 48 16.95 7.32 -21.98
CA ILE A 48 16.60 8.47 -22.84
C ILE A 48 17.66 8.73 -23.90
N SER A 49 18.93 8.45 -23.61
CA SER A 49 19.99 8.56 -24.62
C SER A 49 19.81 7.57 -25.76
N ALA A 50 19.35 6.35 -25.44
CA ALA A 50 19.02 5.34 -26.45
C ALA A 50 17.70 5.62 -27.18
N ASN A 51 16.74 6.28 -26.51
CA ASN A 51 15.39 6.52 -27.01
C ASN A 51 14.95 7.98 -26.75
N PRO A 52 15.51 8.96 -27.49
CA PRO A 52 15.25 10.38 -27.22
C PRO A 52 13.80 10.84 -27.34
N SER A 53 12.98 10.14 -28.12
CA SER A 53 11.55 10.41 -28.29
C SER A 53 10.68 10.03 -27.07
N TRP A 54 11.23 9.25 -26.14
CA TRP A 54 10.49 8.77 -24.98
C TRP A 54 10.40 9.81 -23.86
N VAL A 55 11.22 10.85 -23.92
CA VAL A 55 11.30 11.84 -22.85
C VAL A 55 10.03 12.68 -22.77
N MET A 56 9.53 12.83 -21.55
CA MET A 56 8.49 13.79 -21.25
C MET A 56 9.05 15.21 -21.22
N THR A 57 8.34 16.15 -21.84
CA THR A 57 8.73 17.57 -21.84
C THR A 57 7.66 18.45 -21.23
N ASP A 58 8.07 19.63 -20.80
CA ASP A 58 7.14 20.73 -20.48
C ASP A 58 6.81 21.56 -21.74
N LYS A 59 5.99 22.61 -21.57
CA LYS A 59 5.62 23.54 -22.67
C LYS A 59 6.81 24.25 -23.32
N LYS A 60 7.96 24.38 -22.63
CA LYS A 60 9.18 24.99 -23.15
C LYS A 60 10.15 23.99 -23.74
N GLY A 61 9.80 22.72 -23.82
CA GLY A 61 10.65 21.63 -24.29
C GLY A 61 11.71 21.18 -23.27
N ARG A 62 11.64 21.63 -22.01
CA ARG A 62 12.58 21.19 -20.97
C ARG A 62 12.30 19.72 -20.63
N LYS A 63 13.38 18.93 -20.62
CA LYS A 63 13.35 17.47 -20.44
C LYS A 63 13.60 17.07 -18.99
N ARG A 64 14.17 17.94 -18.17
CA ARG A 64 14.52 17.71 -16.77
C ARG A 64 13.64 18.56 -15.88
N HIS A 65 13.06 17.92 -14.87
CA HIS A 65 12.23 18.61 -13.90
C HIS A 65 13.07 19.53 -13.00
N PRO A 66 12.73 20.81 -12.89
CA PRO A 66 13.60 21.81 -12.26
C PRO A 66 13.73 21.67 -10.74
N SER A 67 12.76 21.09 -10.06
CA SER A 67 12.77 21.01 -8.59
C SER A 67 13.54 19.81 -8.04
N ASP A 68 13.55 18.67 -8.77
CA ASP A 68 14.15 17.42 -8.28
C ASP A 68 15.21 16.84 -9.22
N GLY A 69 15.49 17.53 -10.34
CA GLY A 69 16.50 17.12 -11.31
C GLY A 69 16.22 15.80 -12.03
N LYS A 70 14.99 15.29 -11.94
CA LYS A 70 14.63 14.01 -12.56
C LYS A 70 14.18 14.17 -14.00
N VAL A 71 14.35 13.07 -14.73
CA VAL A 71 13.91 12.90 -16.11
C VAL A 71 12.83 11.82 -16.12
N TYR A 72 11.75 12.07 -16.86
CA TYR A 72 10.60 11.18 -16.91
C TYR A 72 10.34 10.71 -18.34
N MET A 73 9.93 9.44 -18.48
CA MET A 73 9.35 8.91 -19.71
C MET A 73 7.88 9.30 -19.80
N ASP A 74 7.38 9.44 -21.03
CA ASP A 74 5.99 9.82 -21.27
C ASP A 74 5.05 8.61 -21.22
N PRO A 75 4.07 8.54 -20.28
CA PRO A 75 3.10 7.46 -20.22
C PRO A 75 2.20 7.34 -21.45
N ALA A 76 2.07 8.40 -22.25
CA ALA A 76 1.32 8.39 -23.49
C ALA A 76 2.06 7.69 -24.65
N ASN A 77 3.36 7.46 -24.51
CA ASN A 77 4.15 6.80 -25.55
C ASN A 77 3.97 5.27 -25.47
N PRO A 78 3.44 4.61 -26.53
CA PRO A 78 3.23 3.16 -26.53
C PRO A 78 4.52 2.35 -26.41
N GLU A 79 5.65 2.85 -26.95
CA GLU A 79 6.95 2.19 -26.85
C GLU A 79 7.46 2.21 -25.39
N VAL A 80 7.26 3.30 -24.67
CA VAL A 80 7.57 3.41 -23.22
C VAL A 80 6.77 2.38 -22.44
N ARG A 81 5.48 2.26 -22.71
CA ARG A 81 4.61 1.29 -22.04
C ARG A 81 5.05 -0.14 -22.30
N GLN A 82 5.38 -0.46 -23.55
CA GLN A 82 5.86 -1.80 -23.92
C GLN A 82 7.23 -2.10 -23.28
N TYR A 83 8.14 -1.14 -23.25
CA TYR A 83 9.44 -1.26 -22.58
C TYR A 83 9.29 -1.57 -21.09
N LEU A 84 8.40 -0.86 -20.39
CA LEU A 84 8.15 -1.11 -18.97
C LEU A 84 7.50 -2.48 -18.73
N LEU A 85 6.57 -2.90 -19.58
CA LEU A 85 5.98 -4.24 -19.50
C LEU A 85 7.03 -5.34 -19.75
N ASN A 86 7.97 -5.11 -20.66
CA ASN A 86 9.07 -6.06 -20.92
C ASN A 86 10.01 -6.19 -19.70
N ILE A 87 10.30 -5.08 -19.02
CA ILE A 87 11.07 -5.12 -17.75
C ILE A 87 10.32 -5.91 -16.68
N ILE A 88 9.02 -5.66 -16.54
CA ILE A 88 8.18 -6.38 -15.58
C ILE A 88 8.13 -7.88 -15.92
N ASP A 89 8.01 -8.20 -17.21
CA ASP A 89 8.04 -9.58 -17.72
C ASP A 89 9.36 -10.28 -17.43
N GLU A 90 10.48 -9.61 -17.69
CA GLU A 90 11.81 -10.15 -17.39
C GLU A 90 11.99 -10.40 -15.89
N ILE A 91 11.61 -9.44 -15.05
CA ILE A 91 11.76 -9.58 -13.60
C ILE A 91 10.88 -10.71 -13.07
N ALA A 92 9.60 -10.72 -13.42
CA ALA A 92 8.65 -11.73 -12.94
C ALA A 92 8.92 -13.14 -13.50
N GLY A 93 9.48 -13.22 -14.73
CA GLY A 93 9.74 -14.50 -15.38
C GLY A 93 11.13 -15.09 -15.08
N LYS A 94 12.13 -14.26 -14.83
CA LYS A 94 13.52 -14.69 -14.62
C LYS A 94 13.85 -14.88 -13.13
N TYR A 95 13.23 -14.05 -12.28
CA TYR A 95 13.45 -14.06 -10.84
C TYR A 95 12.16 -14.48 -10.15
N GLU A 96 12.27 -15.31 -9.14
CA GLU A 96 11.12 -15.78 -8.35
C GLU A 96 10.68 -14.69 -7.36
N VAL A 97 10.45 -13.46 -7.86
CA VAL A 97 9.94 -12.37 -7.04
C VAL A 97 8.49 -12.60 -6.66
N ASP A 98 8.12 -12.21 -5.47
CA ASP A 98 6.78 -12.38 -4.92
C ASP A 98 5.84 -11.25 -5.33
N GLY A 99 6.40 -10.10 -5.69
CA GLY A 99 5.62 -8.94 -6.12
C GLY A 99 6.40 -7.96 -6.98
N ILE A 100 5.65 -7.08 -7.62
CA ILE A 100 6.14 -5.89 -8.33
C ILE A 100 5.60 -4.67 -7.59
N HIS A 101 6.49 -3.73 -7.25
CA HIS A 101 6.17 -2.47 -6.58
C HIS A 101 6.45 -1.29 -7.49
N LEU A 102 5.39 -0.62 -7.98
CA LEU A 102 5.49 0.52 -8.87
C LEU A 102 5.60 1.82 -8.08
N ASP A 103 6.77 2.46 -8.13
CA ASP A 103 6.99 3.82 -7.66
C ASP A 103 7.12 4.77 -8.86
N TYR A 104 7.02 6.07 -8.63
CA TYR A 104 6.96 7.08 -9.70
C TYR A 104 5.92 6.76 -10.78
N ILE A 105 4.85 6.05 -10.41
CA ILE A 105 3.68 5.75 -11.23
C ILE A 105 2.78 6.99 -11.33
N ARG A 106 3.32 8.04 -11.90
CA ARG A 106 2.74 9.39 -11.94
C ARG A 106 3.53 10.31 -12.87
N TYR A 107 2.93 11.45 -13.18
CA TYR A 107 3.68 12.57 -13.75
C TYR A 107 4.56 13.24 -12.70
N PRO A 108 5.60 14.01 -13.11
CA PRO A 108 6.33 14.89 -12.20
C PRO A 108 5.38 15.94 -11.61
N PHE A 109 5.79 16.57 -10.51
CA PHE A 109 4.99 17.63 -9.90
C PHE A 109 4.73 18.76 -10.90
N GLN A 110 3.46 19.06 -11.12
CA GLN A 110 3.02 20.16 -11.97
C GLN A 110 3.05 21.46 -11.19
N ASN A 111 3.65 22.48 -11.75
CA ASN A 111 3.62 23.84 -11.20
C ASN A 111 3.32 24.85 -12.32
N PRO A 112 2.03 25.07 -12.65
CA PRO A 112 1.62 25.99 -13.71
C PRO A 112 2.11 27.42 -13.49
N ASP A 113 2.12 27.89 -12.24
CA ASP A 113 2.54 29.26 -11.89
C ASP A 113 4.03 29.52 -12.20
N ARG A 114 4.84 28.45 -12.15
CA ARG A 114 6.27 28.49 -12.51
C ARG A 114 6.52 28.02 -13.95
N ASN A 115 5.49 27.89 -14.77
CA ASN A 115 5.58 27.32 -16.12
C ASN A 115 6.27 25.94 -16.14
N SER A 116 6.02 25.11 -15.14
CA SER A 116 6.61 23.77 -15.01
C SER A 116 5.52 22.70 -15.06
N SER A 117 4.74 22.71 -16.15
CA SER A 117 3.74 21.68 -16.43
C SER A 117 4.26 20.73 -17.49
N TYR A 118 4.27 19.43 -17.18
CA TYR A 118 4.84 18.36 -18.00
C TYR A 118 3.75 17.54 -18.72
N GLY A 119 4.20 16.77 -19.72
CA GLY A 119 3.36 15.90 -20.53
C GLY A 119 3.18 16.42 -21.98
N TYR A 120 3.98 17.39 -22.42
CA TYR A 120 3.85 18.04 -23.73
C TYR A 120 4.77 17.43 -24.80
N SER A 121 5.07 16.12 -24.71
CA SER A 121 5.75 15.41 -25.82
C SER A 121 4.91 15.44 -27.08
N MET A 122 5.54 15.24 -28.23
CA MET A 122 4.83 15.18 -29.52
C MET A 122 3.79 14.06 -29.55
N THR A 123 4.11 12.90 -28.97
CA THR A 123 3.18 11.75 -28.88
C THR A 123 1.92 12.11 -28.13
N ALA A 124 2.05 12.64 -26.90
CA ALA A 124 0.90 13.04 -26.09
C ALA A 124 0.05 14.12 -26.77
N ARG A 125 0.71 15.14 -27.35
CA ARG A 125 0.03 16.23 -28.07
C ARG A 125 -0.77 15.71 -29.28
N ASN A 126 -0.18 14.82 -30.07
CA ASN A 126 -0.84 14.25 -31.24
C ASN A 126 -2.05 13.40 -30.85
N GLN A 127 -1.92 12.53 -29.85
CA GLN A 127 -3.03 11.72 -29.35
C GLN A 127 -4.17 12.61 -28.82
N PHE A 128 -3.85 13.62 -28.03
CA PHE A 128 -4.85 14.55 -27.50
C PHE A 128 -5.56 15.32 -28.61
N ARG A 129 -4.79 15.81 -29.61
CA ARG A 129 -5.36 16.50 -30.79
C ARG A 129 -6.29 15.58 -31.61
N GLN A 130 -5.95 14.31 -31.75
CA GLN A 130 -6.82 13.33 -32.41
C GLN A 130 -8.15 13.14 -31.65
N LEU A 131 -8.11 13.13 -30.32
CA LEU A 131 -9.29 12.92 -29.48
C LEU A 131 -10.19 14.17 -29.36
N TYR A 132 -9.58 15.35 -29.28
CA TYR A 132 -10.30 16.57 -28.90
C TYR A 132 -10.19 17.71 -29.92
N GLY A 133 -9.53 17.52 -31.04
CA GLY A 133 -9.43 18.51 -32.14
C GLY A 133 -8.50 19.69 -31.86
N ILE A 134 -7.89 19.78 -30.67
CA ILE A 134 -7.03 20.92 -30.25
C ILE A 134 -5.66 20.44 -29.77
N ASP A 135 -4.60 21.15 -30.16
CA ASP A 135 -3.28 20.93 -29.58
C ASP A 135 -3.23 21.53 -28.16
N PRO A 136 -2.82 20.75 -27.13
CA PRO A 136 -2.77 21.25 -25.75
C PRO A 136 -1.83 22.44 -25.55
N MET A 137 -0.88 22.66 -26.46
CA MET A 137 -0.05 23.88 -26.47
C MET A 137 -0.86 25.16 -26.69
N LYS A 138 -1.99 25.06 -27.41
CA LYS A 138 -2.85 26.19 -27.78
C LYS A 138 -3.97 26.43 -26.77
N ILE A 139 -4.12 25.60 -25.73
CA ILE A 139 -5.14 25.78 -24.70
C ILE A 139 -4.81 27.02 -23.85
N SER A 140 -5.74 27.96 -23.85
CA SER A 140 -5.64 29.17 -23.01
C SER A 140 -5.77 28.82 -21.53
N SER A 141 -5.08 29.57 -20.66
CA SER A 141 -5.22 29.44 -19.20
C SER A 141 -6.65 29.75 -18.69
N ARG A 142 -7.47 30.45 -19.49
CA ARG A 142 -8.86 30.74 -19.18
C ARG A 142 -9.82 29.64 -19.63
N ASP A 143 -9.39 28.75 -20.52
CA ASP A 143 -10.18 27.60 -21.02
C ASP A 143 -10.13 26.43 -20.06
N ARG A 144 -10.87 26.55 -18.96
CA ARG A 144 -10.90 25.55 -17.89
C ARG A 144 -11.36 24.18 -18.34
N GLN A 145 -12.26 24.13 -19.32
CA GLN A 145 -12.81 22.88 -19.84
C GLN A 145 -11.73 22.07 -20.58
N ASN A 146 -11.03 22.68 -21.53
CA ASN A 146 -9.98 21.99 -22.26
C ASN A 146 -8.72 21.74 -21.41
N LEU A 147 -8.43 22.60 -20.42
CA LEU A 147 -7.39 22.32 -19.43
C LEU A 147 -7.72 21.07 -18.59
N TRP A 148 -8.99 20.90 -18.19
CA TRP A 148 -9.41 19.70 -17.47
C TRP A 148 -9.33 18.47 -18.36
N LYS A 149 -9.82 18.51 -19.61
CA LYS A 149 -9.67 17.41 -20.58
C LYS A 149 -8.20 17.00 -20.77
N TRP A 150 -7.28 17.99 -20.78
CA TRP A 150 -5.84 17.69 -20.85
C TRP A 150 -5.31 17.02 -19.60
N THR A 151 -5.76 17.45 -18.43
CA THR A 151 -5.44 16.80 -17.16
C THR A 151 -5.99 15.38 -17.10
N GLU A 152 -7.24 15.18 -17.46
CA GLU A 152 -7.92 13.88 -17.53
C GLU A 152 -7.25 12.93 -18.53
N PHE A 153 -6.86 13.43 -19.70
CA PHE A 153 -6.08 12.66 -20.67
C PHE A 153 -4.80 12.11 -20.03
N LYS A 154 -4.05 12.94 -19.32
CA LYS A 154 -2.82 12.52 -18.64
C LYS A 154 -3.08 11.51 -17.52
N ILE A 155 -4.13 11.71 -16.73
CA ILE A 155 -4.57 10.74 -15.71
C ILE A 155 -4.87 9.39 -16.36
N ASN A 156 -5.61 9.38 -17.48
CA ASN A 156 -5.98 8.16 -18.19
C ASN A 156 -4.78 7.42 -18.78
N GLN A 157 -3.70 8.12 -19.15
CA GLN A 157 -2.45 7.44 -19.57
C GLN A 157 -1.85 6.62 -18.41
N VAL A 158 -1.84 7.15 -17.20
CA VAL A 158 -1.34 6.43 -16.02
C VAL A 158 -2.30 5.31 -15.63
N ASN A 159 -3.60 5.58 -15.54
CA ASN A 159 -4.62 4.60 -15.18
C ASN A 159 -4.60 3.38 -16.10
N SER A 160 -4.59 3.62 -17.41
CA SER A 160 -4.56 2.53 -18.40
C SER A 160 -3.24 1.73 -18.36
N PHE A 161 -2.12 2.35 -18.01
CA PHE A 161 -0.86 1.61 -17.81
C PHE A 161 -0.95 0.69 -16.58
N VAL A 162 -1.50 1.17 -15.46
CA VAL A 162 -1.70 0.35 -14.26
C VAL A 162 -2.65 -0.82 -14.55
N ALA A 163 -3.78 -0.56 -15.20
CA ALA A 163 -4.71 -1.60 -15.60
C ALA A 163 -4.06 -2.65 -16.50
N ASN A 164 -3.34 -2.23 -17.55
CA ASN A 164 -2.64 -3.15 -18.46
C ASN A 164 -1.57 -3.99 -17.72
N THR A 165 -0.85 -3.39 -16.77
CA THR A 165 0.13 -4.10 -15.95
C THR A 165 -0.55 -5.14 -15.06
N SER A 166 -1.67 -4.78 -14.45
CA SER A 166 -2.49 -5.68 -13.64
C SER A 166 -2.97 -6.87 -14.45
N ASP A 167 -3.58 -6.63 -15.62
CA ASP A 167 -4.08 -7.68 -16.48
C ASP A 167 -2.97 -8.60 -17.00
N PHE A 168 -1.82 -8.00 -17.36
CA PHE A 168 -0.65 -8.75 -17.78
C PHE A 168 -0.15 -9.69 -16.68
N LEU A 169 0.02 -9.18 -15.45
CA LEU A 169 0.48 -9.99 -14.31
C LEU A 169 -0.54 -11.06 -13.93
N LYS A 170 -1.83 -10.73 -13.84
CA LYS A 170 -2.89 -11.69 -13.53
C LYS A 170 -2.93 -12.85 -14.53
N LYS A 171 -2.72 -12.54 -15.81
CA LYS A 171 -2.74 -13.55 -16.88
C LYS A 171 -1.50 -14.43 -16.89
N LYS A 172 -0.31 -13.84 -16.77
CA LYS A 172 0.96 -14.56 -16.95
C LYS A 172 1.62 -15.00 -15.65
N TYR A 173 1.48 -14.20 -14.59
CA TYR A 173 2.12 -14.39 -13.28
C TYR A 173 1.12 -14.22 -12.13
N PRO A 174 0.07 -15.05 -12.02
CA PRO A 174 -1.05 -14.85 -11.10
C PRO A 174 -0.68 -14.89 -9.61
N LYS A 175 0.53 -15.34 -9.27
CA LYS A 175 1.05 -15.34 -7.90
C LYS A 175 1.80 -14.06 -7.54
N VAL A 176 2.16 -13.23 -8.54
CA VAL A 176 2.90 -11.99 -8.33
C VAL A 176 1.95 -10.89 -7.87
N ILE A 177 2.24 -10.31 -6.72
CA ILE A 177 1.45 -9.21 -6.12
C ILE A 177 1.81 -7.89 -6.79
N LEU A 178 0.82 -7.09 -7.15
CA LEU A 178 1.02 -5.74 -7.65
C LEU A 178 0.75 -4.70 -6.56
N SER A 179 1.77 -3.92 -6.23
CA SER A 179 1.69 -2.84 -5.25
C SER A 179 2.17 -1.51 -5.82
N THR A 180 1.73 -0.40 -5.24
CA THR A 180 2.08 0.93 -5.74
C THR A 180 2.40 1.90 -4.61
N ALA A 181 3.51 2.65 -4.75
CA ALA A 181 3.79 3.82 -3.93
C ALA A 181 2.99 5.03 -4.44
N VAL A 182 2.23 5.66 -3.56
CA VAL A 182 1.36 6.78 -3.92
C VAL A 182 1.47 7.94 -2.94
N PHE A 183 1.15 9.14 -3.42
CA PHE A 183 0.98 10.28 -2.53
C PHE A 183 -0.39 10.24 -1.84
N PRO A 184 -0.46 10.50 -0.52
CA PRO A 184 -1.69 10.51 0.25
C PRO A 184 -2.51 11.80 0.06
N PHE A 185 -2.44 12.40 -1.12
CA PHE A 185 -3.17 13.63 -1.42
C PHE A 185 -4.66 13.37 -1.66
N PRO A 186 -5.53 14.33 -1.33
CA PRO A 186 -6.93 14.28 -1.73
C PRO A 186 -7.07 14.33 -3.26
N PRO A 187 -8.21 13.89 -3.83
CA PRO A 187 -8.39 13.74 -5.29
C PRO A 187 -7.99 14.98 -6.08
N HIS A 188 -8.46 16.17 -5.67
CA HIS A 188 -8.19 17.41 -6.40
C HIS A 188 -6.68 17.75 -6.47
N GLU A 189 -5.92 17.42 -5.43
CA GLU A 189 -4.47 17.65 -5.43
C GLU A 189 -3.73 16.62 -6.31
N ARG A 190 -4.02 15.32 -6.12
CA ARG A 190 -3.32 14.28 -6.89
C ARG A 190 -3.62 14.34 -8.38
N PHE A 191 -4.82 14.78 -8.77
CA PHE A 191 -5.19 14.97 -10.18
C PHE A 191 -4.42 16.14 -10.81
N ASN A 192 -4.37 17.27 -10.14
CA ASN A 192 -3.76 18.47 -10.69
C ASN A 192 -2.24 18.52 -10.52
N LYS A 193 -1.72 18.01 -9.40
CA LYS A 193 -0.29 18.10 -9.10
C LYS A 193 0.56 16.99 -9.71
N ILE A 194 0.01 15.78 -9.86
CA ILE A 194 0.83 14.60 -10.23
C ILE A 194 0.11 13.60 -11.13
N GLN A 195 -1.13 13.83 -11.50
CA GLN A 195 -1.98 12.96 -12.34
C GLN A 195 -1.95 11.48 -11.86
N GLN A 196 -2.10 11.27 -10.56
CA GLN A 196 -2.07 9.95 -9.92
C GLN A 196 -3.46 9.62 -9.35
N ASP A 197 -4.26 8.87 -10.10
CA ASP A 197 -5.61 8.49 -9.66
C ASP A 197 -5.67 7.06 -9.10
N TRP A 198 -4.95 6.84 -8.01
CA TRP A 198 -5.00 5.55 -7.31
C TRP A 198 -6.40 5.18 -6.78
N GLY A 199 -7.32 6.16 -6.67
CA GLY A 199 -8.72 5.88 -6.34
C GLY A 199 -9.38 4.97 -7.36
N THR A 200 -9.20 5.22 -8.64
CA THR A 200 -9.66 4.35 -9.72
C THR A 200 -9.01 2.97 -9.66
N TRP A 201 -7.69 2.89 -9.41
CA TRP A 201 -6.98 1.60 -9.36
C TRP A 201 -7.49 0.67 -8.25
N VAL A 202 -7.78 1.23 -7.07
CA VAL A 202 -8.32 0.43 -5.96
C VAL A 202 -9.77 0.02 -6.18
N GLN A 203 -10.59 0.88 -6.80
CA GLN A 203 -11.99 0.57 -7.10
C GLN A 203 -12.12 -0.52 -8.18
N ASN A 204 -11.27 -0.49 -9.19
CA ASN A 204 -11.22 -1.52 -10.23
C ASN A 204 -10.59 -2.84 -9.73
N GLY A 205 -9.87 -2.83 -8.60
CA GLY A 205 -9.07 -3.97 -8.14
C GLY A 205 -7.83 -4.22 -8.99
N ASP A 206 -7.30 -3.16 -9.62
CA ASP A 206 -6.10 -3.25 -10.46
C ASP A 206 -4.85 -3.53 -9.63
N ILE A 207 -4.83 -3.14 -8.36
CA ILE A 207 -3.70 -3.32 -7.45
C ILE A 207 -4.10 -4.13 -6.21
N ASP A 208 -3.13 -4.84 -5.63
CA ASP A 208 -3.33 -5.63 -4.42
C ASP A 208 -3.03 -4.83 -3.16
N LEU A 209 -1.94 -4.06 -3.18
CA LEU A 209 -1.52 -3.23 -2.06
C LEU A 209 -1.38 -1.76 -2.49
N LEU A 210 -2.06 -0.88 -1.78
CA LEU A 210 -1.85 0.56 -1.85
C LEU A 210 -0.87 0.98 -0.76
N THR A 211 0.27 1.57 -1.14
CA THR A 211 1.30 2.02 -0.21
C THR A 211 1.40 3.54 -0.23
N PRO A 212 0.59 4.25 0.55
CA PRO A 212 0.70 5.70 0.63
C PRO A 212 1.97 6.10 1.38
N MET A 213 2.71 7.04 0.81
CA MET A 213 3.88 7.67 1.42
C MET A 213 3.43 8.66 2.51
N THR A 214 2.97 8.14 3.63
CA THR A 214 2.45 8.89 4.79
C THR A 214 3.57 9.49 5.64
N TYR A 215 4.57 10.06 4.98
CA TYR A 215 5.77 10.60 5.59
C TYR A 215 5.44 11.82 6.46
N ALA A 216 5.65 11.70 7.75
CA ALA A 216 5.39 12.73 8.73
C ALA A 216 6.52 12.83 9.75
N LEU A 217 6.74 14.02 10.30
CA LEU A 217 7.75 14.26 11.34
C LEU A 217 7.24 13.95 12.75
N ASP A 218 5.92 13.80 12.92
CA ASP A 218 5.27 13.46 14.17
C ASP A 218 4.09 12.50 13.96
N THR A 219 3.65 11.84 15.03
CA THR A 219 2.62 10.81 15.01
C THR A 219 1.22 11.37 14.74
N ASN A 220 0.89 12.58 15.22
CA ASN A 220 -0.40 13.21 14.96
C ASN A 220 -0.58 13.47 13.47
N ARG A 221 0.45 14.01 12.83
CA ARG A 221 0.43 14.25 11.39
C ARG A 221 0.34 12.94 10.61
N PHE A 222 1.05 11.90 11.04
CA PHE A 222 0.95 10.57 10.45
C PHE A 222 -0.49 10.04 10.48
N GLN A 223 -1.15 10.12 11.64
CA GLN A 223 -2.55 9.70 11.79
C GLN A 223 -3.51 10.53 10.93
N GLN A 224 -3.36 11.86 10.93
CA GLN A 224 -4.18 12.75 10.11
C GLN A 224 -4.11 12.43 8.61
N ILE A 225 -2.93 12.05 8.11
CA ILE A 225 -2.73 11.68 6.72
C ILE A 225 -3.28 10.29 6.43
N THR A 226 -3.08 9.34 7.35
CA THR A 226 -3.36 7.92 7.11
C THR A 226 -4.83 7.56 7.34
N GLN A 227 -5.45 8.10 8.39
CA GLN A 227 -6.80 7.73 8.80
C GLN A 227 -7.86 7.91 7.69
N PRO A 228 -7.88 9.00 6.90
CA PRO A 228 -8.85 9.15 5.81
C PRO A 228 -8.71 8.12 4.69
N LEU A 229 -7.52 7.54 4.53
CA LEU A 229 -7.22 6.55 3.49
C LEU A 229 -7.60 5.13 3.94
N ALA A 230 -7.49 4.84 5.23
CA ALA A 230 -7.76 3.53 5.80
C ALA A 230 -9.28 3.33 5.97
N ASN A 231 -10.01 3.27 4.86
CA ASN A 231 -11.46 3.16 4.83
C ASN A 231 -11.89 2.16 3.74
N THR A 232 -12.73 1.20 4.11
CA THR A 232 -13.23 0.16 3.19
C THR A 232 -13.97 0.72 1.99
N ARG A 233 -14.67 1.85 2.14
CA ARG A 233 -15.37 2.53 1.03
C ARG A 233 -14.39 3.15 0.01
N VAL A 234 -13.21 3.58 0.48
CA VAL A 234 -12.18 4.14 -0.38
C VAL A 234 -11.37 3.05 -1.06
N LEU A 235 -11.04 1.99 -0.32
CA LEU A 235 -10.10 0.95 -0.74
C LEU A 235 -10.76 -0.22 -1.50
N GLY A 236 -12.11 -0.34 -1.43
CA GLY A 236 -12.80 -1.45 -2.07
C GLY A 236 -12.27 -2.80 -1.60
N SER A 237 -11.63 -3.53 -2.51
CA SER A 237 -11.01 -4.83 -2.25
C SER A 237 -9.46 -4.78 -2.28
N THR A 238 -8.86 -3.61 -2.07
CA THR A 238 -7.40 -3.41 -2.00
C THR A 238 -6.96 -3.26 -0.55
N LEU A 239 -5.81 -3.82 -0.19
CA LEU A 239 -5.21 -3.63 1.13
C LEU A 239 -4.35 -2.36 1.15
N ILE A 240 -4.28 -1.70 2.31
CA ILE A 240 -3.44 -0.51 2.52
C ILE A 240 -2.29 -0.82 3.47
N THR A 241 -1.09 -0.36 3.11
CA THR A 241 0.14 -0.47 3.91
C THR A 241 0.81 0.90 3.99
N PRO A 242 0.43 1.77 4.95
CA PRO A 242 1.01 3.11 5.06
C PRO A 242 2.51 3.05 5.34
N ALA A 243 3.26 3.98 4.76
CA ALA A 243 4.71 4.01 4.87
C ALA A 243 5.19 4.99 5.95
N VAL A 244 5.99 4.48 6.88
CA VAL A 244 6.74 5.26 7.89
C VAL A 244 8.12 5.57 7.32
N LYS A 245 8.49 6.85 7.28
CA LYS A 245 9.81 7.29 6.82
C LYS A 245 10.73 7.51 8.03
N LEU A 246 11.83 6.76 8.09
CA LEU A 246 12.78 6.85 9.21
C LEU A 246 13.74 8.04 9.12
N LEU A 247 13.84 8.69 7.96
CA LEU A 247 14.73 9.82 7.78
C LEU A 247 14.24 11.06 8.54
N ASN A 248 15.09 11.65 9.37
CA ASN A 248 14.86 12.87 10.13
C ASN A 248 13.75 12.77 11.19
N ILE A 249 13.47 11.58 11.71
CA ILE A 249 12.61 11.39 12.89
C ILE A 249 13.36 10.66 14.00
N PRO A 250 13.09 10.97 15.27
CA PRO A 250 13.59 10.18 16.40
C PRO A 250 13.02 8.76 16.38
N GLU A 251 13.77 7.82 16.93
CA GLU A 251 13.39 6.40 16.98
C GLU A 251 12.05 6.19 17.69
N ILE A 252 11.82 6.89 18.80
CA ILE A 252 10.55 6.81 19.53
C ILE A 252 9.35 7.24 18.68
N VAL A 253 9.51 8.26 17.83
CA VAL A 253 8.46 8.70 16.89
C VAL A 253 8.22 7.65 15.82
N ALA A 254 9.26 6.95 15.36
CA ALA A 254 9.09 5.83 14.43
C ALA A 254 8.28 4.70 15.05
N VAL A 255 8.57 4.33 16.31
CA VAL A 255 7.82 3.34 17.09
C VAL A 255 6.35 3.75 17.24
N ASP A 256 6.10 5.00 17.61
CA ASP A 256 4.74 5.54 17.75
C ASP A 256 3.96 5.52 16.42
N GLN A 257 4.61 5.86 15.31
CA GLN A 257 3.98 5.80 13.98
C GLN A 257 3.69 4.36 13.55
N ILE A 258 4.57 3.41 13.84
CA ILE A 258 4.34 1.99 13.63
C ILE A 258 3.12 1.51 14.42
N GLN A 259 3.04 1.90 15.71
CA GLN A 259 1.89 1.57 16.54
C GLN A 259 0.61 2.22 16.00
N ALA A 260 0.65 3.49 15.60
CA ALA A 260 -0.48 4.19 14.99
C ALA A 260 -0.96 3.49 13.69
N ALA A 261 -0.05 2.99 12.85
CA ALA A 261 -0.40 2.20 11.67
C ALA A 261 -1.11 0.88 12.03
N ARG A 262 -0.73 0.25 13.13
CA ARG A 262 -1.36 -0.98 13.64
C ARG A 262 -2.73 -0.72 14.25
N ASP A 263 -2.93 0.46 14.82
CA ASP A 263 -4.19 0.88 15.45
C ASP A 263 -5.24 1.34 14.42
N LEU A 264 -4.85 1.54 13.17
CA LEU A 264 -5.72 1.83 12.04
C LEU A 264 -6.14 0.53 11.30
N PRO A 265 -7.23 0.56 10.53
CA PRO A 265 -7.66 -0.60 9.75
C PRO A 265 -6.76 -0.79 8.52
N THR A 266 -5.55 -1.30 8.73
CA THR A 266 -4.53 -1.48 7.69
C THR A 266 -4.18 -2.96 7.48
N GLY A 267 -3.60 -3.27 6.31
CA GLY A 267 -3.02 -4.58 6.02
C GLY A 267 -1.69 -4.83 6.74
N GLY A 268 -1.03 -3.78 7.16
CA GLY A 268 0.28 -3.74 7.78
C GLY A 268 0.88 -2.34 7.60
N TYR A 269 2.20 -2.22 7.61
CA TYR A 269 2.92 -0.97 7.37
C TYR A 269 4.21 -1.24 6.59
N ILE A 270 4.80 -0.19 6.03
CA ILE A 270 6.10 -0.22 5.37
C ILE A 270 7.05 0.74 6.07
N ILE A 271 8.32 0.37 6.12
CA ILE A 271 9.41 1.22 6.64
C ILE A 271 10.26 1.70 5.46
N PHE A 272 10.45 3.00 5.34
CA PHE A 272 11.33 3.61 4.36
C PHE A 272 12.45 4.40 5.07
N ALA A 273 13.70 3.90 5.13
CA ALA A 273 14.14 2.68 4.49
C ALA A 273 15.02 1.86 5.47
N ALA A 274 15.27 0.61 5.11
CA ALA A 274 15.94 -0.36 5.97
C ALA A 274 17.32 0.07 6.46
N GLU A 275 18.10 0.82 5.65
CA GLU A 275 19.41 1.35 6.04
C GLU A 275 19.36 2.37 7.19
N ARG A 276 18.16 2.80 7.58
CA ARG A 276 17.93 3.71 8.70
C ARG A 276 17.42 3.02 9.95
N ILE A 277 17.31 1.70 9.95
CA ILE A 277 16.93 0.94 11.15
C ILE A 277 18.11 0.95 12.11
N THR A 278 17.93 1.63 13.23
CA THR A 278 18.91 1.69 14.34
C THR A 278 18.87 0.42 15.19
N GLY A 279 19.85 0.22 16.05
CA GLY A 279 19.90 -0.93 16.96
C GLY A 279 18.68 -1.04 17.87
N GLY A 280 18.19 0.09 18.44
CA GLY A 280 17.01 0.09 19.31
C GLY A 280 15.72 -0.18 18.54
N LEU A 281 15.56 0.39 17.34
CA LEU A 281 14.41 0.08 16.50
C LEU A 281 14.43 -1.39 16.02
N HIS A 282 15.62 -1.93 15.73
CA HIS A 282 15.77 -3.36 15.40
C HIS A 282 15.34 -4.25 16.59
N GLU A 283 15.78 -3.94 17.81
CA GLU A 283 15.39 -4.67 19.01
C GLU A 283 13.87 -4.58 19.26
N PHE A 284 13.28 -3.39 19.09
CA PHE A 284 11.83 -3.21 19.17
C PHE A 284 11.08 -4.07 18.14
N LEU A 285 11.50 -4.05 16.89
CA LEU A 285 10.88 -4.86 15.84
C LEU A 285 11.04 -6.36 16.12
N ARG A 286 12.22 -6.79 16.56
CA ARG A 286 12.48 -8.18 16.95
C ARG A 286 11.58 -8.63 18.11
N SER A 287 11.44 -7.82 19.15
CA SER A 287 10.62 -8.16 20.33
C SER A 287 9.12 -8.14 20.06
N THR A 288 8.65 -7.33 19.12
CA THR A 288 7.21 -7.14 18.86
C THR A 288 6.68 -7.87 17.63
N GLN A 289 7.55 -8.34 16.73
CA GLN A 289 7.17 -8.89 15.43
C GLN A 289 7.96 -10.14 15.03
N GLY A 290 9.07 -10.40 15.68
CA GLY A 290 9.89 -11.58 15.41
C GLY A 290 9.17 -12.87 15.77
N ALA A 291 9.39 -13.93 15.00
CA ALA A 291 9.18 -15.28 15.48
C ALA A 291 10.13 -15.46 16.68
N GLY A 292 9.56 -15.61 17.88
CA GLY A 292 10.38 -15.75 19.09
C GLY A 292 11.32 -16.94 18.92
N GLU A 293 12.63 -16.69 18.87
CA GLU A 293 13.58 -17.74 19.16
C GLU A 293 13.23 -18.28 20.55
N LYS A 294 13.21 -19.60 20.69
CA LYS A 294 13.11 -20.29 21.98
C LYS A 294 14.36 -19.97 22.81
N ASP A 295 14.51 -18.72 23.26
CA ASP A 295 15.56 -18.35 24.19
C ASP A 295 15.08 -18.59 25.61
N ASN A 296 15.59 -19.65 26.23
CA ASN A 296 15.31 -20.10 27.59
C ASN A 296 15.91 -19.16 28.66
N ARG A 297 16.21 -17.89 28.35
CA ARG A 297 16.81 -16.97 29.31
C ARG A 297 15.82 -16.00 29.93
N LYS A 298 15.59 -16.19 31.21
CA LYS A 298 14.91 -15.32 32.21
C LYS A 298 13.85 -14.33 31.70
N ARG A 299 12.62 -14.70 31.96
CA ARG A 299 11.38 -14.00 31.70
C ARG A 299 11.15 -12.82 32.66
N THR A 300 10.86 -11.65 32.09
CA THR A 300 10.23 -10.55 32.82
C THR A 300 8.73 -10.59 32.60
N SER A 301 7.93 -9.97 33.48
CA SER A 301 6.45 -10.01 33.47
C SER A 301 5.78 -9.64 32.14
N LEU A 302 6.47 -8.93 31.24
CA LEU A 302 6.02 -8.64 29.90
C LEU A 302 6.10 -9.86 28.97
N SER A 303 6.93 -10.85 29.29
CA SER A 303 7.13 -12.08 28.52
C SER A 303 6.01 -13.12 28.70
N ALA A 304 5.24 -13.03 29.78
CA ALA A 304 4.08 -13.88 30.00
C ALA A 304 2.99 -13.67 28.90
N PHE A 305 2.96 -12.48 28.28
CA PHE A 305 2.08 -12.18 27.16
C PHE A 305 2.54 -12.84 25.83
N THR A 306 3.83 -13.13 25.72
CA THR A 306 4.44 -13.76 24.54
C THR A 306 4.50 -15.28 24.63
N GLU A 307 4.28 -15.88 25.79
CA GLU A 307 4.48 -17.31 26.03
C GLU A 307 3.37 -18.23 25.57
N THR A 308 2.14 -17.74 25.50
CA THR A 308 1.01 -18.50 24.97
C THR A 308 0.87 -18.40 23.45
N THR A 309 1.69 -17.59 22.82
CA THR A 309 1.83 -17.57 21.38
C THR A 309 2.93 -18.56 20.99
N GLN A 310 2.57 -19.84 20.71
CA GLN A 310 3.17 -20.42 19.51
C GLN A 310 3.07 -19.32 18.46
N VAL A 311 4.23 -18.82 18.00
CA VAL A 311 4.26 -17.96 16.83
C VAL A 311 3.68 -18.80 15.72
N MET A 312 2.37 -18.76 15.57
CA MET A 312 1.74 -19.16 14.33
C MET A 312 2.38 -18.23 13.32
N GLU A 313 2.99 -18.77 12.27
CA GLU A 313 3.42 -17.99 11.13
C GLU A 313 2.24 -17.12 10.76
N SER A 314 2.32 -15.83 11.12
CA SER A 314 1.18 -14.95 10.95
C SER A 314 0.89 -14.90 9.47
N ALA A 315 -0.28 -15.33 9.06
CA ALA A 315 -0.63 -15.45 7.65
C ALA A 315 -0.39 -14.11 6.97
N ILE A 316 0.42 -14.10 5.93
CA ILE A 316 0.65 -12.88 5.13
C ILE A 316 -0.72 -12.45 4.56
N PRO A 317 -1.21 -11.24 4.88
CA PRO A 317 -2.59 -10.84 4.60
C PRO A 317 -2.99 -10.95 3.13
N TYR A 318 -2.10 -10.60 2.20
CA TYR A 318 -2.38 -10.69 0.77
C TYR A 318 -2.18 -12.11 0.19
N ARG A 319 -1.57 -13.03 0.93
CA ARG A 319 -1.46 -14.45 0.54
C ARG A 319 -2.59 -15.30 1.08
N LYS A 320 -2.89 -15.14 2.37
CA LYS A 320 -3.87 -15.91 3.11
C LYS A 320 -4.85 -15.00 3.85
N PRO A 321 -5.67 -14.19 3.13
CA PRO A 321 -6.48 -13.14 3.75
C PRO A 321 -7.49 -13.66 4.79
N PHE A 322 -8.07 -14.81 4.58
CA PHE A 322 -9.05 -15.40 5.50
C PHE A 322 -8.38 -15.95 6.76
N ALA A 323 -7.23 -16.61 6.63
CA ALA A 323 -6.43 -17.02 7.78
C ALA A 323 -5.94 -15.81 8.57
N ALA A 324 -5.44 -14.76 7.89
CA ALA A 324 -5.05 -13.52 8.55
C ALA A 324 -6.21 -12.85 9.30
N ALA A 325 -7.44 -12.93 8.78
CA ALA A 325 -8.62 -12.41 9.48
C ALA A 325 -8.92 -13.24 10.75
N ALA A 326 -8.84 -14.55 10.68
CA ALA A 326 -9.04 -15.44 11.83
C ALA A 326 -7.98 -15.17 12.92
N ASP A 327 -6.71 -15.12 12.56
CA ASP A 327 -5.58 -14.89 13.49
C ASP A 327 -5.71 -13.53 14.19
N ARG A 328 -6.02 -12.47 13.42
CA ARG A 328 -6.22 -11.11 13.98
C ARG A 328 -7.39 -11.06 14.95
N PHE A 329 -8.45 -11.77 14.66
CA PHE A 329 -9.61 -11.85 15.58
C PHE A 329 -9.28 -12.64 16.83
N GLN A 330 -8.55 -13.75 16.74
CA GLN A 330 -8.08 -14.50 17.90
C GLN A 330 -7.15 -13.66 18.79
N THR A 331 -6.32 -12.81 18.20
CA THR A 331 -5.48 -11.86 18.94
C THR A 331 -6.31 -10.86 19.73
N LEU A 332 -7.38 -10.29 19.14
CA LEU A 332 -8.32 -9.42 19.84
C LEU A 332 -9.02 -10.15 21.00
N LYS A 333 -9.46 -11.40 20.79
CA LYS A 333 -10.09 -12.20 21.85
C LYS A 333 -9.16 -12.42 23.03
N ARG A 334 -7.88 -12.73 22.78
CA ARG A 334 -6.88 -12.90 23.86
C ARG A 334 -6.66 -11.60 24.63
N GLU A 335 -6.56 -10.47 23.95
CA GLU A 335 -6.45 -9.16 24.59
C GLU A 335 -7.66 -8.87 25.50
N TRP A 336 -8.88 -9.07 25.01
CA TRP A 336 -10.08 -8.88 25.81
C TRP A 336 -10.19 -9.85 26.98
N SER A 337 -9.79 -11.11 26.81
CA SER A 337 -9.77 -12.09 27.91
C SER A 337 -8.81 -11.64 29.01
N PHE A 338 -7.61 -11.20 28.65
CA PHE A 338 -6.62 -10.65 29.59
C PHE A 338 -7.18 -9.45 30.37
N LEU A 339 -7.82 -8.51 29.68
CA LEU A 339 -8.40 -7.32 30.32
C LEU A 339 -9.59 -7.67 31.24
N LEU A 340 -10.38 -8.68 30.90
CA LEU A 340 -11.45 -9.18 31.75
C LEU A 340 -10.92 -9.86 33.01
N GLU A 341 -9.87 -10.69 32.88
CA GLU A 341 -9.22 -11.39 34.00
C GLU A 341 -8.54 -10.43 34.97
N ASN A 342 -8.06 -9.27 34.48
CA ASN A 342 -7.42 -8.23 35.28
C ASN A 342 -8.38 -7.10 35.67
N GLU A 343 -9.68 -7.30 35.56
CA GLU A 343 -10.74 -6.33 35.91
C GLU A 343 -10.63 -4.96 35.21
N GLN A 344 -9.88 -4.89 34.10
CA GLN A 344 -9.70 -3.68 33.31
C GLN A 344 -10.81 -3.48 32.28
N LEU A 345 -11.68 -4.47 32.08
CA LEU A 345 -12.84 -4.42 31.22
C LEU A 345 -14.09 -4.83 32.00
N ALA A 346 -14.97 -3.86 32.27
CA ALA A 346 -16.13 -4.04 33.12
C ALA A 346 -17.33 -4.68 32.39
N LEU A 347 -17.17 -5.94 31.97
CA LEU A 347 -18.29 -6.74 31.45
C LEU A 347 -18.65 -7.83 32.45
N ARG A 348 -19.95 -7.93 32.85
CA ARG A 348 -20.40 -8.89 33.88
C ARG A 348 -21.73 -9.53 33.48
N GLY A 349 -22.01 -10.69 34.10
CA GLY A 349 -23.28 -11.38 33.97
C GLY A 349 -23.71 -11.69 32.54
N SER A 350 -24.96 -11.53 32.23
CA SER A 350 -25.54 -11.84 30.91
C SER A 350 -24.93 -11.05 29.76
N GLN A 351 -24.39 -9.86 30.02
CA GLN A 351 -23.71 -9.06 29.03
C GLN A 351 -22.38 -9.72 28.61
N LEU A 352 -21.60 -10.22 29.55
CA LEU A 352 -20.35 -10.95 29.29
C LEU A 352 -20.61 -12.26 28.54
N GLU A 353 -21.63 -13.03 28.97
CA GLU A 353 -22.02 -14.28 28.30
C GLU A 353 -22.43 -14.04 26.85
N SER A 354 -23.31 -13.05 26.64
CA SER A 354 -23.73 -12.66 25.29
C SER A 354 -22.55 -12.20 24.41
N TRP A 355 -21.59 -11.47 24.97
CA TRP A 355 -20.36 -11.06 24.32
C TRP A 355 -19.51 -12.26 23.90
N ARG A 356 -19.23 -13.16 24.86
CA ARG A 356 -18.43 -14.39 24.60
C ARG A 356 -19.07 -15.27 23.54
N ASN A 357 -20.40 -15.42 23.56
CA ASN A 357 -21.13 -16.21 22.59
C ASN A 357 -20.99 -15.63 21.16
N GLU A 358 -21.21 -14.32 20.98
CA GLU A 358 -21.10 -13.70 19.66
C GLU A 358 -19.63 -13.65 19.17
N ALA A 359 -18.66 -13.44 20.07
CA ALA A 359 -17.23 -13.54 19.74
C ALA A 359 -16.84 -14.98 19.34
N GLY A 360 -17.39 -15.99 20.03
CA GLY A 360 -17.20 -17.39 19.66
C GLY A 360 -17.74 -17.73 18.28
N LYS A 361 -18.97 -17.29 17.96
CA LYS A 361 -19.58 -17.49 16.64
C LYS A 361 -18.77 -16.84 15.52
N LEU A 362 -18.23 -15.63 15.74
CA LEU A 362 -17.39 -14.96 14.76
C LEU A 362 -16.07 -15.71 14.58
N ALA A 363 -15.42 -16.14 15.67
CA ALA A 363 -14.17 -16.91 15.59
C ALA A 363 -14.35 -18.17 14.75
N THR A 364 -15.35 -19.00 15.07
CA THR A 364 -15.67 -20.23 14.34
C THR A 364 -15.98 -19.96 12.87
N ALA A 365 -16.71 -18.88 12.57
CA ALA A 365 -17.04 -18.52 11.18
C ALA A 365 -15.78 -18.09 10.37
N LEU A 366 -14.85 -17.37 10.99
CA LEU A 366 -13.59 -16.96 10.35
C LEU A 366 -12.65 -18.17 10.15
N GLU A 367 -12.53 -19.04 11.14
CA GLU A 367 -11.74 -20.27 11.06
C GLU A 367 -12.26 -21.19 9.95
N LYS A 368 -13.58 -21.43 9.93
CA LYS A 368 -14.20 -22.23 8.86
C LYS A 368 -13.97 -21.64 7.47
N LEU A 369 -14.02 -20.31 7.33
CA LEU A 369 -13.72 -19.63 6.07
C LEU A 369 -12.24 -19.76 5.69
N ALA A 370 -11.33 -19.75 6.67
CA ALA A 370 -9.89 -19.91 6.44
C ALA A 370 -9.57 -21.35 5.94
N ASP A 371 -10.20 -22.35 6.55
CA ASP A 371 -10.00 -23.77 6.22
C ASP A 371 -10.69 -24.17 4.91
N SER A 372 -11.86 -23.62 4.65
CA SER A 372 -12.69 -23.95 3.47
C SER A 372 -13.27 -22.68 2.84
N PRO A 373 -12.47 -21.98 2.02
CA PRO A 373 -12.86 -20.73 1.36
C PRO A 373 -13.95 -20.95 0.30
N ASP A 374 -15.17 -20.49 0.58
CA ASP A 374 -16.30 -20.46 -0.36
C ASP A 374 -17.24 -19.28 -0.06
N ASN A 375 -18.17 -19.00 -0.97
CA ASN A 375 -19.11 -17.89 -0.84
C ASN A 375 -20.08 -18.06 0.34
N SER A 376 -20.45 -19.28 0.70
CA SER A 376 -21.34 -19.56 1.84
C SER A 376 -20.66 -19.23 3.16
N ASN A 377 -19.42 -19.71 3.35
CA ASN A 377 -18.61 -19.45 4.52
C ASN A 377 -18.23 -17.96 4.61
N LEU A 378 -17.94 -17.29 3.47
CA LEU A 378 -17.69 -15.85 3.43
C LEU A 378 -18.92 -15.05 3.88
N ASN A 379 -20.11 -15.39 3.37
CA ASN A 379 -21.36 -14.72 3.76
C ASN A 379 -21.68 -14.94 5.24
N ASN A 380 -21.40 -16.13 5.76
CA ASN A 380 -21.55 -16.42 7.18
C ASN A 380 -20.58 -15.61 8.05
N ALA A 381 -19.29 -15.55 7.66
CA ALA A 381 -18.28 -14.75 8.36
C ALA A 381 -18.63 -13.25 8.34
N ARG A 382 -19.05 -12.70 7.20
CA ARG A 382 -19.51 -11.30 7.08
C ARG A 382 -20.71 -11.00 7.98
N ARG A 383 -21.71 -11.90 8.00
CA ARG A 383 -22.89 -11.75 8.86
C ARG A 383 -22.50 -11.77 10.33
N SER A 384 -21.65 -12.71 10.73
CA SER A 384 -21.15 -12.84 12.11
C SER A 384 -20.33 -11.62 12.52
N LEU A 385 -19.47 -11.12 11.63
CA LEU A 385 -18.66 -9.91 11.86
C LEU A 385 -19.57 -8.67 12.06
N ARG A 386 -20.53 -8.45 11.17
CA ARG A 386 -21.47 -7.32 11.29
C ARG A 386 -22.27 -7.39 12.58
N LYS A 387 -22.76 -8.58 12.94
CA LYS A 387 -23.50 -8.79 14.19
C LYS A 387 -22.63 -8.51 15.41
N PHE A 388 -21.39 -8.99 15.39
CA PHE A 388 -20.43 -8.73 16.45
C PHE A 388 -20.05 -7.23 16.56
N GLN A 389 -19.84 -6.53 15.44
CA GLN A 389 -19.56 -5.08 15.42
C GLN A 389 -20.70 -4.27 16.05
N LEU A 390 -21.97 -4.62 15.77
CA LEU A 390 -23.14 -3.98 16.40
C LEU A 390 -23.15 -4.24 17.91
N LYS A 391 -22.94 -5.49 18.33
CA LYS A 391 -22.86 -5.88 19.73
C LYS A 391 -21.71 -5.17 20.43
N PHE A 392 -20.54 -5.11 19.79
CA PHE A 392 -19.35 -4.41 20.28
C PHE A 392 -19.66 -2.95 20.60
N LYS A 393 -20.25 -2.23 19.66
CA LYS A 393 -20.58 -0.81 19.82
C LYS A 393 -21.50 -0.56 21.02
N SER A 394 -22.55 -1.37 21.20
CA SER A 394 -23.46 -1.23 22.33
C SER A 394 -22.81 -1.61 23.67
N THR A 395 -22.04 -2.69 23.68
CA THR A 395 -21.40 -3.23 24.90
C THR A 395 -20.27 -2.34 25.39
N MET A 396 -19.44 -1.79 24.49
CA MET A 396 -18.28 -0.98 24.82
C MET A 396 -18.58 0.50 25.05
N SER A 397 -19.85 0.92 24.98
CA SER A 397 -20.23 2.32 25.15
C SER A 397 -19.85 2.91 26.52
N VAL A 398 -19.87 2.11 27.58
CA VAL A 398 -19.47 2.52 28.93
C VAL A 398 -17.94 2.62 29.00
N HIS A 399 -17.22 1.61 28.51
CA HIS A 399 -15.77 1.60 28.51
C HIS A 399 -15.19 2.75 27.65
N ALA A 400 -15.85 3.11 26.56
CA ALA A 400 -15.47 4.22 25.70
C ALA A 400 -15.49 5.59 26.41
N ARG A 401 -16.28 5.76 27.48
CA ARG A 401 -16.27 6.98 28.30
C ARG A 401 -14.97 7.14 29.10
N GLN A 402 -14.34 6.04 29.43
CA GLN A 402 -13.10 6.00 30.24
C GLN A 402 -11.87 5.91 29.32
N ASN A 403 -11.96 5.15 28.25
CA ASN A 403 -10.86 4.91 27.31
C ASN A 403 -11.34 4.87 25.85
N ALA A 404 -11.68 6.04 25.31
CA ALA A 404 -12.18 6.20 23.95
C ALA A 404 -11.18 5.71 22.88
N TYR A 405 -9.90 5.96 23.09
CA TYR A 405 -8.84 5.58 22.17
C TYR A 405 -8.75 4.05 22.02
N GLN A 406 -8.73 3.32 23.13
CA GLN A 406 -8.66 1.85 23.11
C GLN A 406 -9.87 1.23 22.39
N VAL A 407 -11.08 1.74 22.67
CA VAL A 407 -12.29 1.26 22.00
C VAL A 407 -12.24 1.56 20.49
N GLN A 408 -11.77 2.75 20.10
CA GLN A 408 -11.59 3.08 18.69
C GLN A 408 -10.56 2.17 18.01
N THR A 409 -9.47 1.85 18.67
CA THR A 409 -8.46 0.91 18.16
C THR A 409 -9.04 -0.47 17.91
N TRP A 410 -9.86 -1.00 18.82
CA TRP A 410 -10.55 -2.27 18.62
C TRP A 410 -11.56 -2.22 17.47
N GLN A 411 -12.30 -1.10 17.32
CA GLN A 411 -13.20 -0.90 16.19
C GLN A 411 -12.43 -0.91 14.86
N ASN A 412 -11.28 -0.25 14.81
CA ASN A 412 -10.40 -0.23 13.64
C ASN A 412 -9.89 -1.64 13.28
N ARG A 413 -9.50 -2.43 14.28
CA ARG A 413 -9.07 -3.82 14.08
C ARG A 413 -10.23 -4.71 13.58
N LEU A 414 -11.45 -4.50 14.04
CA LEU A 414 -12.63 -5.17 13.47
C LEU A 414 -12.92 -4.72 12.04
N ALA A 415 -12.73 -3.45 11.71
CA ALA A 415 -12.83 -2.95 10.33
C ALA A 415 -11.74 -3.54 9.42
N ALA A 416 -10.53 -3.78 9.94
CA ALA A 416 -9.47 -4.46 9.20
C ALA A 416 -9.84 -5.90 8.80
N LEU A 417 -10.67 -6.61 9.59
CA LEU A 417 -11.20 -7.92 9.20
C LEU A 417 -12.09 -7.82 7.96
N GLU A 418 -12.96 -6.81 7.90
CA GLU A 418 -13.82 -6.57 6.73
C GLU A 418 -12.99 -6.32 5.46
N MET A 419 -11.90 -5.55 5.57
CA MET A 419 -10.97 -5.33 4.45
C MET A 419 -10.32 -6.63 3.98
N LEU A 420 -9.90 -7.49 4.89
CA LEU A 420 -9.35 -8.81 4.56
C LEU A 420 -10.37 -9.72 3.89
N LEU A 421 -11.63 -9.70 4.35
CA LEU A 421 -12.71 -10.47 3.71
C LEU A 421 -13.01 -9.98 2.30
N ASN A 422 -13.03 -8.65 2.06
CA ASN A 422 -13.26 -8.06 0.74
C ASN A 422 -12.10 -8.37 -0.22
N TYR A 423 -10.87 -8.24 0.24
CA TYR A 423 -9.70 -8.61 -0.54
C TYR A 423 -9.69 -10.11 -0.87
N GLY A 424 -9.94 -10.95 0.15
CA GLY A 424 -9.98 -12.41 -0.01
C GLY A 424 -11.07 -12.87 -0.99
N GLU A 425 -12.24 -12.25 -0.98
CA GLU A 425 -13.29 -12.51 -1.97
C GLU A 425 -12.78 -12.28 -3.40
N ARG A 426 -12.14 -11.12 -3.66
CA ARG A 426 -11.61 -10.80 -4.98
C ARG A 426 -10.55 -11.81 -5.43
N VAL A 427 -9.56 -12.10 -4.59
CA VAL A 427 -8.38 -12.87 -5.01
C VAL A 427 -8.55 -14.39 -4.87
N LYS A 428 -9.48 -14.88 -4.06
CA LYS A 428 -9.66 -16.32 -3.78
C LYS A 428 -10.95 -16.90 -4.34
N LEU A 429 -12.02 -16.13 -4.39
CA LEU A 429 -13.34 -16.63 -4.77
C LEU A 429 -13.80 -16.13 -6.14
N ASN A 430 -13.45 -14.90 -6.52
CA ASN A 430 -13.82 -14.30 -7.80
C ASN A 430 -12.74 -14.43 -8.89
N SER A 431 -11.56 -14.95 -8.55
CA SER A 431 -10.45 -15.17 -9.51
C SER A 431 -10.77 -16.14 -10.66
N LYS A 432 -11.91 -16.84 -10.60
CA LYS A 432 -12.40 -17.76 -11.66
C LYS A 432 -13.32 -17.09 -12.69
N ARG A 433 -13.52 -15.76 -12.63
CA ARG A 433 -14.43 -15.02 -13.52
C ARG A 433 -13.72 -14.20 -14.61
N PHE A 434 -12.41 -14.41 -14.81
CA PHE A 434 -11.68 -13.77 -15.91
C PHE A 434 -10.91 -14.79 -16.73
#